data_89047c6c26afbadbd781acb28bd51b33
#
_entry.id   89047c6c26afbadbd781acb28bd51b33
#
_cell.length_a   1.000
_cell.length_b   1.000
_cell.length_c   1.000
_cell.angle_alpha   90.00
_cell.angle_beta   90.00
_cell.angle_gamma   90.00
#
_symmetry.space_group_name_H-M   'P 1'
#
loop_
_entity.id
_entity.type
_entity.pdbx_description
1 polymer ?
#
loop_
_entity_poly.entity_id
_entity_poly.type
_entity_poly.pdbx_seq_one_letter_code
_entity_poly.pdbx_strand_id
1 'polypeptide(L)'
;VKLICVFLFGFIYSFSQTISNLEKYTNPVVNYSLPDPSLILADDGYYYLYATENIRNLPIHRSRDLVVWEFVGTAFTEQTRPNFEPQGNIWAPDINRIGNKYVLYYSMSEWGGEWTCGIGCAVSDRPDGPFKDNGMMFRSNGIKVQNSIDPFYIEDDGHKYLFWGS
;
A
#
# COMPACT_ATOMS: atom_id res chain seq x y z
N VAL A 1 -53.44 41.50 -10.60
CA VAL A 1 -52.09 40.98 -10.75
C VAL A 1 -51.55 40.62 -9.35
N LYS A 2 -51.74 39.39 -8.97
CA LYS A 2 -51.12 38.78 -7.80
C LYS A 2 -50.84 37.33 -8.20
N LEU A 3 -49.61 36.94 -8.33
CA LEU A 3 -49.08 35.61 -8.08
C LEU A 3 -47.64 35.57 -8.65
N ILE A 4 -46.70 35.44 -7.80
CA ILE A 4 -45.43 34.72 -8.01
C ILE A 4 -44.52 35.17 -6.84
N CYS A 5 -44.55 34.40 -5.75
CA CYS A 5 -43.51 34.37 -4.76
C CYS A 5 -43.78 33.23 -3.75
N VAL A 6 -43.81 32.01 -4.21
CA VAL A 6 -43.72 30.82 -3.32
C VAL A 6 -43.13 29.67 -4.12
N PHE A 7 -41.83 29.66 -4.32
CA PHE A 7 -41.12 28.45 -4.74
C PHE A 7 -39.58 28.61 -4.65
N LEU A 8 -39.07 29.06 -3.53
CA LEU A 8 -37.60 29.12 -3.33
C LEU A 8 -37.11 28.74 -1.92
N PHE A 9 -37.94 28.02 -1.15
CA PHE A 9 -37.52 27.60 0.20
C PHE A 9 -37.37 26.05 0.37
N GLY A 10 -37.53 25.29 -0.69
CA GLY A 10 -37.53 23.82 -0.63
C GLY A 10 -36.18 23.12 -0.88
N PHE A 11 -35.15 23.83 -1.34
CA PHE A 11 -33.93 23.18 -1.80
C PHE A 11 -32.71 23.28 -0.88
N ILE A 12 -32.82 23.95 0.28
CA ILE A 12 -31.68 24.16 1.18
C ILE A 12 -31.63 23.11 2.30
N TYR A 13 -32.69 22.34 2.50
CA TYR A 13 -32.71 21.34 3.61
C TYR A 13 -32.09 19.97 3.30
N SER A 14 -31.74 19.68 2.05
CA SER A 14 -31.19 18.34 1.67
C SER A 14 -29.68 18.21 1.78
N PHE A 15 -28.94 19.28 1.99
CA PHE A 15 -27.46 19.22 2.07
C PHE A 15 -26.91 19.19 3.50
N SER A 16 -27.74 19.37 4.51
CA SER A 16 -27.29 19.44 5.91
C SER A 16 -27.35 18.10 6.67
N GLN A 17 -27.90 17.04 6.09
CA GLN A 17 -28.03 15.76 6.79
C GLN A 17 -26.93 14.74 6.48
N THR A 18 -26.02 15.03 5.56
CA THR A 18 -24.97 14.08 5.16
C THR A 18 -23.68 14.17 6.01
N ILE A 19 -23.59 15.16 6.92
CA ILE A 19 -22.37 15.36 7.74
C ILE A 19 -22.54 14.84 9.20
N SER A 20 -23.72 14.40 9.60
CA SER A 20 -23.97 14.01 11.00
C SER A 20 -23.66 12.56 11.35
N ASN A 21 -23.21 11.72 10.41
CA ASN A 21 -22.84 10.33 10.63
C ASN A 21 -21.36 10.03 10.35
N LEU A 22 -20.47 10.96 10.64
CA LEU A 22 -19.08 10.60 10.86
C LEU A 22 -19.04 9.78 12.15
N GLU A 23 -19.04 8.48 12.02
CA GLU A 23 -18.80 7.58 13.15
C GLU A 23 -17.47 8.00 13.78
N LYS A 24 -17.52 8.32 15.07
CA LYS A 24 -16.33 8.67 15.82
C LYS A 24 -15.49 7.40 15.94
N TYR A 25 -14.30 7.41 15.39
CA TYR A 25 -13.32 6.35 15.59
C TYR A 25 -12.32 6.73 16.67
N THR A 26 -11.66 5.74 17.23
CA THR A 26 -10.60 5.94 18.23
C THR A 26 -9.29 5.41 17.67
N ASN A 27 -8.23 6.19 17.80
CA ASN A 27 -6.88 5.74 17.45
C ASN A 27 -6.25 4.90 18.59
N PRO A 28 -5.43 3.88 18.24
CA PRO A 28 -5.17 3.41 16.90
C PRO A 28 -6.35 2.60 16.32
N VAL A 29 -6.67 2.78 15.04
CA VAL A 29 -7.68 1.98 14.32
C VAL A 29 -7.23 0.54 14.09
N VAL A 30 -5.91 0.29 14.11
CA VAL A 30 -5.28 -1.03 14.14
C VAL A 30 -4.42 -1.10 15.40
N ASN A 31 -4.66 -2.07 16.26
CA ASN A 31 -4.02 -2.19 17.57
C ASN A 31 -2.86 -3.22 17.62
N TYR A 32 -2.35 -3.62 16.49
CA TYR A 32 -1.18 -4.49 16.34
C TYR A 32 -0.18 -3.90 15.34
N SER A 33 1.03 -4.46 15.33
CA SER A 33 2.13 -3.89 14.53
C SER A 33 1.91 -4.11 13.05
N LEU A 34 1.92 -3.02 12.28
CA LEU A 34 1.97 -2.97 10.81
C LEU A 34 2.98 -1.88 10.43
N PRO A 35 4.31 -2.17 10.53
CA PRO A 35 5.32 -1.17 10.24
C PRO A 35 5.37 -0.82 8.76
N ASP A 36 5.85 0.39 8.45
CA ASP A 36 6.12 0.87 7.09
C ASP A 36 4.93 0.65 6.14
N PRO A 37 3.72 1.10 6.51
CA PRO A 37 2.53 0.78 5.75
C PRO A 37 2.50 1.53 4.41
N SER A 38 2.16 0.82 3.35
CA SER A 38 1.80 1.38 2.04
C SER A 38 0.33 1.09 1.73
N LEU A 39 -0.35 2.06 1.13
CA LEU A 39 -1.80 2.05 0.96
C LEU A 39 -2.19 2.37 -0.49
N ILE A 40 -3.18 1.64 -1.01
CA ILE A 40 -3.80 1.94 -2.31
C ILE A 40 -5.33 1.79 -2.23
N LEU A 41 -6.05 2.71 -2.88
CA LEU A 41 -7.48 2.53 -3.18
C LEU A 41 -7.59 1.73 -4.48
N ALA A 42 -8.20 0.55 -4.41
CA ALA A 42 -8.36 -0.34 -5.56
C ALA A 42 -9.69 -0.10 -6.30
N ASP A 43 -9.79 -0.66 -7.51
CA ASP A 43 -10.95 -0.51 -8.40
C ASP A 43 -12.25 -1.12 -7.80
N ASP A 44 -12.13 -2.01 -6.82
CA ASP A 44 -13.24 -2.64 -6.09
C ASP A 44 -13.80 -1.76 -4.95
N GLY A 45 -13.22 -0.58 -4.77
CA GLY A 45 -13.61 0.39 -3.75
C GLY A 45 -13.10 0.09 -2.34
N TYR A 46 -12.17 -0.85 -2.19
CA TYR A 46 -11.45 -1.07 -0.95
C TYR A 46 -10.09 -0.38 -0.94
N TYR A 47 -9.69 0.09 0.22
CA TYR A 47 -8.31 0.42 0.52
C TYR A 47 -7.58 -0.87 0.89
N TYR A 48 -6.42 -1.08 0.29
CA TYR A 48 -5.53 -2.19 0.62
C TYR A 48 -4.25 -1.66 1.26
N LEU A 49 -3.89 -2.21 2.40
CA LEU A 49 -2.73 -1.85 3.19
C LEU A 49 -1.76 -3.03 3.22
N TYR A 50 -0.53 -2.74 2.89
CA TYR A 50 0.60 -3.67 2.93
C TYR A 50 1.58 -3.16 3.98
N ALA A 51 2.29 -4.05 4.67
CA ALA A 51 3.23 -3.65 5.71
C ALA A 51 4.44 -4.57 5.75
N THR A 52 5.51 -4.08 6.37
CA THR A 52 6.68 -4.89 6.72
C THR A 52 6.25 -6.15 7.47
N GLU A 53 6.94 -7.25 7.23
CA GLU A 53 6.64 -8.56 7.80
C GLU A 53 6.64 -8.59 9.33
N ASN A 54 5.46 -8.52 9.92
CA ASN A 54 5.17 -9.07 11.24
C ASN A 54 4.43 -10.43 11.10
N ILE A 55 3.75 -10.62 9.96
CA ILE A 55 3.25 -11.90 9.47
C ILE A 55 4.07 -12.24 8.23
N ARG A 56 4.64 -13.43 8.20
CA ARG A 56 5.53 -13.88 7.13
C ARG A 56 4.85 -13.78 5.76
N ASN A 57 5.62 -13.44 4.74
CA ASN A 57 5.21 -13.29 3.34
C ASN A 57 4.43 -12.01 3.02
N LEU A 58 4.62 -10.95 3.83
CA LEU A 58 4.10 -9.61 3.64
C LEU A 58 2.58 -9.52 3.75
N PRO A 59 2.05 -9.13 4.93
CA PRO A 59 0.61 -9.10 5.21
C PRO A 59 -0.13 -8.06 4.37
N ILE A 60 -1.36 -8.40 4.00
CA ILE A 60 -2.30 -7.53 3.30
C ILE A 60 -3.58 -7.43 4.14
N HIS A 61 -4.00 -6.20 4.36
CA HIS A 61 -5.28 -5.86 5.00
C HIS A 61 -6.10 -5.01 4.04
N ARG A 62 -7.42 -5.00 4.22
CA ARG A 62 -8.28 -4.09 3.47
C ARG A 62 -9.32 -3.43 4.35
N SER A 63 -9.81 -2.29 3.90
CA SER A 63 -10.86 -1.50 4.56
C SER A 63 -11.71 -0.77 3.53
N ARG A 64 -12.97 -0.48 3.86
CA ARG A 64 -13.82 0.44 3.07
C ARG A 64 -13.81 1.87 3.57
N ASP A 65 -13.41 2.08 4.82
CA ASP A 65 -13.62 3.32 5.56
C ASP A 65 -12.34 3.82 6.26
N LEU A 66 -11.22 3.09 6.13
CA LEU A 66 -9.93 3.35 6.80
C LEU A 66 -9.99 3.19 8.33
N VAL A 67 -11.09 2.70 8.87
CA VAL A 67 -11.34 2.52 10.31
C VAL A 67 -11.39 1.04 10.66
N VAL A 68 -12.20 0.27 9.93
CA VAL A 68 -12.34 -1.17 10.13
C VAL A 68 -11.48 -1.91 9.11
N TRP A 69 -10.48 -2.63 9.60
CA TRP A 69 -9.51 -3.37 8.79
C TRP A 69 -9.66 -4.86 8.96
N GLU A 70 -9.65 -5.59 7.85
CA GLU A 70 -9.64 -7.06 7.85
C GLU A 70 -8.36 -7.59 7.19
N PHE A 71 -7.76 -8.60 7.79
CA PHE A 71 -6.66 -9.35 7.17
C PHE A 71 -7.21 -10.22 6.03
N VAL A 72 -6.63 -10.09 4.82
CA VAL A 72 -7.09 -10.82 3.64
C VAL A 72 -6.08 -11.85 3.14
N GLY A 73 -4.86 -11.82 3.63
CA GLY A 73 -3.82 -12.76 3.24
C GLY A 73 -2.44 -12.11 3.19
N THR A 74 -1.56 -12.72 2.42
CA THR A 74 -0.19 -12.26 2.23
C THR A 74 0.14 -12.12 0.75
N ALA A 75 1.05 -11.22 0.40
CA ALA A 75 1.45 -10.98 -0.98
C ALA A 75 2.08 -12.21 -1.63
N PHE A 76 2.83 -12.99 -0.84
CA PHE A 76 3.51 -14.19 -1.27
C PHE A 76 3.06 -15.41 -0.47
N THR A 77 3.45 -16.59 -0.93
CA THR A 77 3.40 -17.86 -0.18
C THR A 77 4.82 -18.33 0.09
N GLU A 78 5.02 -19.41 0.88
CA GLU A 78 6.35 -20.00 1.06
C GLU A 78 6.99 -20.43 -0.27
N GLN A 79 6.18 -20.82 -1.26
CA GLN A 79 6.65 -21.27 -2.55
C GLN A 79 6.97 -20.13 -3.51
N THR A 80 6.36 -18.96 -3.32
CA THR A 80 6.49 -17.78 -4.21
C THR A 80 7.28 -16.66 -3.57
N ARG A 81 7.71 -16.83 -2.31
CA ARG A 81 8.49 -15.85 -1.57
C ARG A 81 9.79 -15.51 -2.31
N PRO A 82 10.11 -14.22 -2.48
CA PRO A 82 11.43 -13.80 -2.93
C PRO A 82 12.53 -14.36 -2.04
N ASN A 83 13.69 -14.71 -2.61
CA ASN A 83 14.79 -15.36 -1.88
C ASN A 83 16.17 -14.80 -2.19
N PHE A 84 16.29 -13.61 -2.78
CA PHE A 84 17.60 -13.03 -3.06
C PHE A 84 18.39 -12.64 -1.79
N GLU A 85 17.72 -12.54 -0.64
CA GLU A 85 18.31 -12.49 0.68
C GLU A 85 17.66 -13.60 1.54
N PRO A 86 18.21 -14.84 1.53
CA PRO A 86 17.52 -16.02 2.10
C PRO A 86 17.21 -15.94 3.59
N GLN A 87 18.02 -15.19 4.36
CA GLN A 87 17.78 -14.92 5.79
C GLN A 87 16.96 -13.66 6.02
N GLY A 88 16.68 -12.91 4.97
CA GLY A 88 16.01 -11.63 5.05
C GLY A 88 14.49 -11.74 5.21
N ASN A 89 13.95 -10.69 5.78
CA ASN A 89 12.52 -10.41 5.79
C ASN A 89 12.16 -9.44 4.65
N ILE A 90 10.88 -9.38 4.32
CA ILE A 90 10.36 -8.43 3.35
C ILE A 90 9.93 -7.18 4.10
N TRP A 91 10.56 -6.04 3.78
CA TRP A 91 10.37 -4.77 4.49
C TRP A 91 9.83 -3.69 3.56
N ALA A 92 9.21 -2.68 4.17
CA ALA A 92 8.79 -1.42 3.56
C ALA A 92 8.23 -1.60 2.14
N PRO A 93 7.07 -2.24 2.00
CA PRO A 93 6.43 -2.37 0.70
C PRO A 93 5.97 -1.01 0.17
N ASP A 94 5.99 -0.85 -1.15
CA ASP A 94 5.38 0.27 -1.83
C ASP A 94 4.48 -0.23 -2.96
N ILE A 95 3.17 -0.09 -2.78
CA ILE A 95 2.15 -0.60 -3.71
C ILE A 95 1.66 0.49 -4.65
N ASN A 96 1.64 0.18 -5.94
CA ASN A 96 1.26 1.11 -6.98
C ASN A 96 0.32 0.48 -8.00
N ARG A 97 -0.50 1.29 -8.65
CA ARG A 97 -1.24 0.91 -9.83
C ARG A 97 -0.51 1.44 -11.07
N ILE A 98 0.08 0.55 -11.85
CA ILE A 98 0.80 0.90 -13.08
C ILE A 98 0.12 0.23 -14.27
N GLY A 99 -0.55 1.02 -15.07
CA GLY A 99 -1.42 0.48 -16.12
C GLY A 99 -2.56 -0.34 -15.54
N ASN A 100 -2.68 -1.61 -15.94
CA ASN A 100 -3.71 -2.52 -15.45
C ASN A 100 -3.20 -3.50 -14.38
N LYS A 101 -2.00 -3.28 -13.83
CA LYS A 101 -1.38 -4.15 -12.84
C LYS A 101 -1.18 -3.45 -11.50
N TYR A 102 -1.24 -4.21 -10.43
CA TYR A 102 -0.72 -3.84 -9.13
C TYR A 102 0.76 -4.21 -9.09
N VAL A 103 1.60 -3.22 -8.83
CA VAL A 103 3.05 -3.35 -8.78
C VAL A 103 3.50 -3.07 -7.35
N LEU A 104 4.14 -4.05 -6.76
CA LEU A 104 4.63 -4.02 -5.40
C LEU A 104 6.16 -3.96 -5.45
N TYR A 105 6.72 -2.83 -5.05
CA TYR A 105 8.15 -2.74 -4.73
C TYR A 105 8.34 -3.12 -3.26
N TYR A 106 9.46 -3.74 -2.94
CA TYR A 106 9.75 -4.19 -1.58
C TYR A 106 11.25 -4.24 -1.34
N SER A 107 11.65 -4.07 -0.09
CA SER A 107 13.01 -4.35 0.34
C SER A 107 13.12 -5.79 0.83
N MET A 108 14.29 -6.39 0.68
CA MET A 108 14.62 -7.64 1.32
C MET A 108 15.95 -7.49 2.05
N SER A 109 15.91 -7.66 3.38
CA SER A 109 17.05 -7.39 4.26
C SER A 109 16.98 -8.20 5.55
N GLU A 110 18.11 -8.22 6.26
CA GLU A 110 18.23 -8.62 7.66
C GLU A 110 18.86 -7.49 8.48
N TRP A 111 18.72 -7.53 9.79
CA TRP A 111 19.39 -6.56 10.65
C TRP A 111 20.91 -6.69 10.55
N GLY A 112 21.60 -5.56 10.24
CA GLY A 112 23.04 -5.54 9.98
C GLY A 112 23.41 -5.88 8.52
N GLY A 113 22.43 -6.01 7.64
CA GLY A 113 22.61 -6.34 6.23
C GLY A 113 22.76 -5.15 5.29
N GLU A 114 23.35 -4.03 5.73
CA GLU A 114 23.40 -2.78 4.98
C GLU A 114 24.00 -2.92 3.57
N TRP A 115 24.86 -3.90 3.37
CA TRP A 115 25.51 -4.17 2.08
C TRP A 115 24.87 -5.31 1.29
N THR A 116 24.07 -6.14 1.93
CA THR A 116 23.42 -7.30 1.30
C THR A 116 21.95 -7.08 0.97
N CYS A 117 21.32 -6.08 1.58
CA CYS A 117 19.95 -5.72 1.28
C CYS A 117 19.77 -5.26 -0.17
N GLY A 118 18.55 -5.31 -0.63
CA GLY A 118 18.22 -4.92 -1.98
C GLY A 118 16.72 -4.71 -2.17
N ILE A 119 16.37 -4.21 -3.33
CA ILE A 119 15.01 -3.92 -3.74
C ILE A 119 14.57 -4.90 -4.81
N GLY A 120 13.38 -5.45 -4.61
CA GLY A 120 12.69 -6.31 -5.56
C GLY A 120 11.38 -5.70 -6.04
N CYS A 121 10.79 -6.36 -7.03
CA CYS A 121 9.52 -5.96 -7.63
C CYS A 121 8.65 -7.19 -7.89
N ALA A 122 7.37 -7.10 -7.55
CA ALA A 122 6.38 -8.12 -7.85
C ALA A 122 5.13 -7.52 -8.48
N VAL A 123 4.37 -8.32 -9.21
CA VAL A 123 3.17 -7.86 -9.91
C VAL A 123 1.99 -8.78 -9.68
N SER A 124 0.79 -8.19 -9.69
CA SER A 124 -0.48 -8.93 -9.64
C SER A 124 -1.55 -8.27 -10.50
N ASP A 125 -2.54 -9.04 -10.91
CA ASP A 125 -3.78 -8.54 -11.51
C ASP A 125 -4.77 -8.04 -10.45
N ARG A 126 -4.57 -8.42 -9.19
CA ARG A 126 -5.48 -8.16 -8.08
C ARG A 126 -4.73 -7.51 -6.91
N PRO A 127 -5.38 -6.63 -6.15
CA PRO A 127 -4.75 -5.98 -5.00
C PRO A 127 -4.45 -6.95 -3.85
N ASP A 128 -5.22 -8.04 -3.72
CA ASP A 128 -5.01 -9.08 -2.71
C ASP A 128 -4.07 -10.20 -3.18
N GLY A 129 -3.46 -10.06 -4.36
CA GLY A 129 -2.57 -11.06 -4.95
C GLY A 129 -3.30 -12.22 -5.66
N PRO A 130 -2.62 -13.37 -5.90
CA PRO A 130 -1.23 -13.60 -5.57
C PRO A 130 -0.27 -12.71 -6.38
N PHE A 131 0.80 -12.25 -5.75
CA PHE A 131 1.85 -11.52 -6.43
C PHE A 131 2.88 -12.48 -7.02
N LYS A 132 3.24 -12.22 -8.27
CA LYS A 132 4.35 -12.90 -8.95
C LYS A 132 5.61 -12.07 -8.76
N ASP A 133 6.60 -12.65 -8.11
CA ASP A 133 7.92 -12.03 -7.99
C ASP A 133 8.60 -11.93 -9.35
N ASN A 134 9.05 -10.73 -9.71
CA ASN A 134 9.86 -10.46 -10.89
C ASN A 134 11.36 -10.45 -10.55
N GLY A 135 11.70 -10.66 -9.28
CA GLY A 135 13.06 -10.74 -8.77
C GLY A 135 13.63 -9.42 -8.29
N MET A 136 14.89 -9.48 -7.92
CA MET A 136 15.68 -8.37 -7.44
C MET A 136 15.97 -7.38 -8.56
N MET A 137 15.71 -6.10 -8.33
CA MET A 137 16.07 -5.02 -9.24
C MET A 137 17.55 -4.63 -9.08
N PHE A 138 17.97 -4.44 -7.84
CA PHE A 138 19.36 -4.14 -7.48
C PHE A 138 19.63 -4.44 -6.01
N ARG A 139 20.90 -4.45 -5.65
CA ARG A 139 21.41 -4.75 -4.31
C ARG A 139 22.49 -3.73 -3.93
N SER A 140 22.59 -3.39 -2.65
CA SER A 140 23.51 -2.39 -2.11
C SER A 140 24.94 -2.56 -2.58
N ASN A 141 25.51 -3.75 -2.45
CA ASN A 141 26.89 -4.03 -2.87
C ASN A 141 27.09 -3.92 -4.39
N GLY A 142 26.06 -4.24 -5.18
CA GLY A 142 26.10 -4.16 -6.64
C GLY A 142 26.15 -2.73 -7.15
N ILE A 143 25.40 -1.84 -6.54
CA ILE A 143 25.35 -0.42 -6.91
C ILE A 143 26.28 0.47 -6.07
N LYS A 144 26.95 -0.10 -5.06
CA LYS A 144 27.88 0.59 -4.13
C LYS A 144 27.18 1.69 -3.31
N VAL A 145 25.91 1.50 -2.98
CA VAL A 145 25.12 2.35 -2.10
C VAL A 145 24.61 1.51 -0.95
N GLN A 146 25.02 1.87 0.26
CA GLN A 146 24.61 1.20 1.50
C GLN A 146 23.12 1.40 1.75
N ASN A 147 22.47 0.46 2.45
CA ASN A 147 21.07 0.52 2.83
C ASN A 147 20.10 0.77 1.65
N SER A 148 20.19 -0.06 0.61
CA SER A 148 19.20 -0.03 -0.48
C SER A 148 17.91 -0.71 -0.01
N ILE A 149 17.11 0.06 0.74
CA ILE A 149 15.82 -0.32 1.33
C ILE A 149 14.79 0.80 1.09
N ASP A 150 13.57 0.62 1.56
CA ASP A 150 12.48 1.59 1.61
C ASP A 150 12.18 2.20 0.23
N PRO A 151 11.77 1.38 -0.75
CA PRO A 151 11.44 1.87 -2.08
C PRO A 151 10.20 2.75 -2.05
N PHE A 152 10.22 3.81 -2.85
CA PHE A 152 9.07 4.65 -3.12
C PHE A 152 9.03 5.00 -4.60
N TYR A 153 7.95 4.61 -5.28
CA TYR A 153 7.73 4.90 -6.69
C TYR A 153 6.81 6.10 -6.86
N ILE A 154 7.14 6.93 -7.84
CA ILE A 154 6.26 7.99 -8.30
C ILE A 154 6.37 8.15 -9.82
N GLU A 155 5.26 8.50 -10.45
CA GLU A 155 5.21 8.91 -11.85
C GLU A 155 4.80 10.38 -11.93
N ASP A 156 5.59 11.18 -12.63
CA ASP A 156 5.36 12.61 -12.83
C ASP A 156 5.71 12.99 -14.27
N ASP A 157 4.78 13.64 -14.95
CA ASP A 157 4.89 14.10 -16.35
C ASP A 157 5.44 13.00 -17.30
N GLY A 158 4.92 11.77 -17.14
CA GLY A 158 5.32 10.60 -17.95
C GLY A 158 6.69 10.01 -17.62
N HIS A 159 7.39 10.57 -16.64
CA HIS A 159 8.64 10.03 -16.13
C HIS A 159 8.38 9.17 -14.89
N LYS A 160 9.15 8.10 -14.76
CA LYS A 160 9.03 7.14 -13.67
C LYS A 160 10.27 7.24 -12.79
N TYR A 161 10.03 7.45 -11.51
CA TYR A 161 11.10 7.59 -10.53
C TYR A 161 10.93 6.53 -9.45
N LEU A 162 12.03 5.95 -9.02
CA LEU A 162 12.11 5.09 -7.85
C LEU A 162 13.13 5.70 -6.89
N PHE A 163 12.66 6.07 -5.71
CA PHE A 163 13.51 6.53 -4.61
C PHE A 163 13.75 5.36 -3.66
N TRP A 164 14.87 5.35 -2.98
CA TRP A 164 15.20 4.39 -1.93
C TRP A 164 16.26 4.99 -1.01
N GLY A 165 16.46 4.37 0.13
CA GLY A 165 17.48 4.81 1.06
C GLY A 165 17.11 4.51 2.51
N SER A 166 17.93 4.99 3.43
CA SER A 166 17.68 4.97 4.87
C SER A 166 18.18 6.25 5.50
#